data_b3342f3d4f0c42868679660e0aa39e57
#
_entry.id   b3342f3d4f0c42868679660e0aa39e57
#
_cell.length_a   1.000
_cell.length_b   1.000
_cell.length_c   1.000
_cell.angle_alpha   90.00
_cell.angle_beta   90.00
_cell.angle_gamma   90.00
#
_symmetry.space_group_name_H-M   'P 1'
#
loop_
_entity.id
_entity.type
_entity.pdbx_description
1 polymer ?
#
loop_
_entity_poly.entity_id
_entity_poly.type
_entity_poly.pdbx_seq_one_letter_code
_entity_poly.pdbx_strand_id
1 'polypeptide(L)' 'MHDYEVLIETINPCGGEAHRQEEFMDVQAESPEAFVKSHSSWPILDTGKNLDGEPVITTGDGHGVIVRYTFSE' A
#
# COMPACT_ATOMS: atom_id res chain seq x y z
N MET A 1 7.89 17.45 -4.65
CA MET A 1 6.80 16.61 -4.15
C MET A 1 5.91 16.17 -5.30
N HIS A 2 5.44 14.97 -5.28
CA HIS A 2 4.62 14.40 -6.34
C HIS A 2 3.20 14.15 -5.88
N ASP A 3 2.26 14.29 -6.80
CA ASP A 3 0.86 13.96 -6.54
C ASP A 3 0.62 12.52 -6.97
N TYR A 4 0.07 11.71 -6.06
CA TYR A 4 -0.25 10.32 -6.33
C TYR A 4 -1.70 10.03 -6.02
N GLU A 5 -2.31 9.17 -6.83
CA GLU A 5 -3.52 8.47 -6.45
C GLU A 5 -3.07 7.13 -5.88
N VAL A 6 -3.44 6.84 -4.65
CA VAL A 6 -3.00 5.64 -3.95
C VAL A 6 -4.18 4.70 -3.77
N LEU A 7 -4.03 3.47 -4.25
CA LEU A 7 -4.96 2.39 -3.93
C LEU A 7 -4.39 1.63 -2.74
N ILE A 8 -5.13 1.62 -1.64
CA ILE A 8 -4.74 0.92 -0.42
C ILE A 8 -5.61 -0.32 -0.29
N GLU A 9 -5.00 -1.48 -0.39
CA GLU A 9 -5.68 -2.76 -0.27
C GLU A 9 -5.27 -3.43 1.03
N THR A 10 -6.25 -3.67 1.91
CA THR A 10 -6.01 -4.40 3.16
C THR A 10 -6.48 -5.83 2.97
N ILE A 11 -5.58 -6.78 3.17
CA ILE A 11 -5.83 -8.20 2.98
C ILE A 11 -5.65 -8.91 4.31
N ASN A 12 -6.75 -9.48 4.84
CA ASN A 12 -6.70 -10.25 6.07
C ASN A 12 -6.98 -11.72 5.73
N PRO A 13 -5.94 -12.58 5.69
CA PRO A 13 -6.11 -13.97 5.32
C PRO A 13 -6.96 -14.78 6.31
N CYS A 14 -7.03 -14.34 7.55
CA CYS A 14 -7.86 -15.02 8.56
C CYS A 14 -9.35 -14.71 8.39
N GLY A 15 -9.68 -13.62 7.70
CA GLY A 15 -11.06 -13.20 7.49
C GLY A 15 -11.66 -13.66 6.17
N GLY A 16 -10.87 -14.26 5.28
CA GLY A 16 -11.32 -14.64 3.94
C GLY A 16 -11.54 -13.45 3.02
N GLU A 17 -12.13 -13.70 1.85
CA GLU A 17 -12.33 -12.68 0.82
C GLU A 17 -13.28 -11.56 1.26
N ALA A 18 -14.22 -11.86 2.11
CA ALA A 18 -15.20 -10.88 2.59
C ALA A 18 -14.57 -9.75 3.43
N HIS A 19 -13.33 -9.94 3.87
CA HIS A 19 -12.61 -8.98 4.70
C HIS A 19 -11.54 -8.19 3.95
N ARG A 20 -11.49 -8.34 2.63
CA ARG A 20 -10.62 -7.53 1.79
C ARG A 20 -11.22 -6.15 1.63
N GLN A 21 -10.45 -5.12 1.96
CA GLN A 21 -10.87 -3.73 1.85
C GLN A 21 -9.99 -2.99 0.86
N GLU A 22 -10.60 -2.11 0.09
CA GLU A 22 -9.90 -1.27 -0.86
C GLU A 22 -10.31 0.18 -0.65
N GLU A 23 -9.34 1.08 -0.68
CA GLU A 23 -9.57 2.50 -0.48
C GLU A 23 -8.68 3.30 -1.43
N PHE A 24 -9.23 4.35 -2.03
CA PHE A 24 -8.47 5.28 -2.85
C PHE A 24 -8.29 6.59 -2.11
N MET A 25 -7.11 7.19 -2.25
CA MET A 25 -6.88 8.52 -1.71
C MET A 25 -5.85 9.26 -2.57
N ASP A 26 -6.01 10.59 -2.62
CA ASP A 26 -5.04 11.46 -3.29
C ASP A 26 -4.06 11.97 -2.25
N VAL A 27 -2.77 11.83 -2.53
CA VAL A 27 -1.72 12.23 -1.58
C VAL A 27 -0.61 12.97 -2.31
N GLN A 28 0.12 13.78 -1.55
CA GLN A 28 1.36 14.41 -2.00
C GLN A 28 2.50 13.85 -1.16
N ALA A 29 3.55 13.39 -1.82
CA ALA A 29 4.71 12.83 -1.13
C ALA A 29 5.95 12.96 -2.00
N GLU A 30 7.11 12.95 -1.36
CA GLU A 30 8.40 12.98 -2.09
C GLU A 30 8.62 11.69 -2.85
N SER A 31 8.17 10.58 -2.28
CA SER A 31 8.27 9.26 -2.91
C SER A 31 7.19 8.35 -2.33
N PRO A 32 6.85 7.23 -3.03
CA PRO A 32 5.93 6.24 -2.48
C PRO A 32 6.36 5.71 -1.12
N GLU A 33 7.66 5.41 -0.96
CA GLU A 33 8.17 4.90 0.31
C GLU A 33 8.02 5.92 1.45
N ALA A 34 8.27 7.20 1.18
CA ALA A 34 8.13 8.26 2.18
C ALA A 34 6.69 8.34 2.69
N PHE A 35 5.72 8.23 1.78
CA PHE A 35 4.32 8.22 2.17
C PHE A 35 3.99 7.01 3.06
N VAL A 36 4.40 5.82 2.63
CA VAL A 36 4.10 4.59 3.37
C VAL A 36 4.71 4.62 4.76
N LYS A 37 5.96 5.08 4.89
CA LYS A 37 6.63 5.18 6.19
C LYS A 37 5.93 6.14 7.15
N SER A 38 5.33 7.21 6.62
CA SER A 38 4.61 8.18 7.46
C SER A 38 3.18 7.73 7.75
N HIS A 39 2.55 6.99 6.84
CA HIS A 39 1.16 6.56 6.95
C HIS A 39 1.00 5.27 7.77
N SER A 40 1.94 4.35 7.64
CA SER A 40 1.87 3.04 8.28
C SER A 40 2.97 2.92 9.34
N SER A 41 2.64 2.34 10.49
CA SER A 41 3.63 1.99 11.51
C SER A 41 4.22 0.60 11.27
N TRP A 42 3.70 -0.15 10.31
CA TRP A 42 4.15 -1.51 10.03
C TRP A 42 5.36 -1.50 9.11
N PRO A 43 6.23 -2.52 9.22
CA PRO A 43 7.40 -2.60 8.36
C PRO A 43 7.03 -2.87 6.90
N ILE A 44 7.85 -2.35 6.00
CA ILE A 44 7.73 -2.64 4.58
C ILE A 44 8.27 -4.03 4.34
N LEU A 45 7.45 -4.92 3.79
CA LEU A 45 7.83 -6.29 3.50
C LEU A 45 8.39 -6.45 2.09
N ASP A 46 7.87 -5.67 1.14
CA ASP A 46 8.26 -5.79 -0.25
C ASP A 46 8.01 -4.48 -0.99
N THR A 47 8.83 -4.21 -1.99
CA THR A 47 8.65 -3.08 -2.90
C THR A 47 8.86 -3.58 -4.32
N GLY A 48 8.08 -3.08 -5.24
CA GLY A 48 8.18 -3.49 -6.63
C GLY A 48 7.32 -2.63 -7.53
N LYS A 49 6.96 -3.16 -8.68
CA LYS A 49 6.08 -2.50 -9.64
C LYS A 49 5.08 -3.52 -10.19
N ASN A 50 3.88 -3.03 -10.50
CA ASN A 50 2.89 -3.87 -11.17
C ASN A 50 3.14 -3.91 -12.68
N LEU A 51 2.25 -4.54 -13.43
CA LEU A 51 2.39 -4.67 -14.89
C LEU A 51 2.35 -3.34 -15.63
N ASP A 52 1.73 -2.32 -15.04
CA ASP A 52 1.66 -0.99 -15.62
C ASP A 52 2.86 -0.11 -15.25
N GLY A 53 3.81 -0.66 -14.50
CA GLY A 53 4.98 0.07 -14.06
C GLY A 53 4.75 0.98 -12.85
N GLU A 54 3.60 0.86 -12.22
CA GLU A 54 3.26 1.67 -11.05
C GLU A 54 3.92 1.10 -9.79
N PRO A 55 4.51 1.96 -8.93
CA PRO A 55 5.12 1.48 -7.69
C PRO A 55 4.11 0.80 -6.78
N VAL A 56 4.48 -0.36 -6.24
CA VAL A 56 3.67 -1.11 -5.29
C VAL A 56 4.52 -1.39 -4.05
N ILE A 57 4.00 -1.00 -2.90
CA ILE A 57 4.69 -1.23 -1.63
C ILE A 57 3.77 -2.05 -0.73
N THR A 58 4.31 -3.13 -0.17
CA THR A 58 3.56 -4.05 0.69
C THR A 58 4.09 -3.95 2.11
N THR A 59 3.18 -3.74 3.05
CA THR A 59 3.50 -3.74 4.48
C THR A 59 2.75 -4.87 5.17
N GLY A 60 3.16 -5.23 6.37
CA GLY A 60 2.48 -6.25 7.15
C GLY A 60 2.73 -6.08 8.63
N ASP A 61 1.80 -6.59 9.44
CA ASP A 61 1.86 -6.47 10.90
C ASP A 61 2.65 -7.59 11.58
N GLY A 62 3.12 -8.57 10.80
CA GLY A 62 3.78 -9.75 11.34
C GLY A 62 2.82 -10.83 11.81
N HIS A 63 1.53 -10.61 11.70
CA HIS A 63 0.46 -11.55 12.12
C HIS A 63 -0.40 -12.03 10.96
N GLY A 64 0.03 -11.78 9.74
CA GLY A 64 -0.66 -12.24 8.54
C GLY A 64 -1.49 -11.17 7.84
N VAL A 65 -1.75 -10.04 8.45
CA VAL A 65 -2.44 -8.93 7.78
C VAL A 65 -1.46 -8.20 6.89
N ILE A 66 -1.86 -7.96 5.64
CA ILE A 66 -1.03 -7.30 4.64
C ILE A 66 -1.78 -6.09 4.10
N VAL A 67 -1.08 -4.98 3.98
CA VAL A 67 -1.60 -3.77 3.33
C VAL A 67 -0.71 -3.46 2.14
N ARG A 68 -1.32 -3.37 0.97
CA ARG A 68 -0.64 -3.09 -0.29
C ARG A 68 -1.00 -1.69 -0.76
N TYR A 69 0.02 -0.91 -1.09
CA TYR A 69 -0.12 0.44 -1.59
C TYR A 69 0.31 0.48 -3.05
N THR A 70 -0.59 0.85 -3.96
CA THR A 70 -0.30 1.03 -5.38
C THR A 70 -0.40 2.51 -5.72
N PHE A 71 0.65 3.07 -6.31
CA PHE A 71 0.76 4.50 -6.57
C PHE A 71 0.63 4.80 -8.06
N SER A 72 -0.30 5.71 -8.38
CA SER A 72 -0.50 6.21 -9.75
C SER A 72 -0.29 7.72 -9.76
N GLU A 73 0.43 8.21 -10.75
CA GLU A 73 0.60 9.66 -10.95
C GLU A 73 -0.41 10.24 -11.94
#